data_f944efc0b2451d8c3400367f3bc96d89
#
_entry.id   f944efc0b2451d8c3400367f3bc96d89
#
_cell.length_a   1.000
_cell.length_b   1.000
_cell.length_c   1.000
_cell.angle_alpha   90.00
_cell.angle_beta   90.00
_cell.angle_gamma   90.00
#
_symmetry.space_group_name_H-M   'P 1'
#
loop_
_entity.id
_entity.type
_entity.pdbx_description
1 polymer ?
#
loop_
_entity_poly.entity_id
_entity_poly.type
_entity_poly.pdbx_seq_one_letter_code
_entity_poly.pdbx_strand_id
1 'polypeptide(L)'
;MIHDVAVAIRRLQRDDKIRTAMIVDCDVHQGNGTAAIFAGTRIESLPLPSLSSSRRNEKSGAQTKMHGAQRGDVFTISLHQHNSYPQWKPPSSIDVDLPDGVGDDDYLAWLDNALSSGLRQFDPDLLCYVAGADPYREDQLGGLDLTMEGLKKRDELVFRVAQARSIPVMVTYAGGYARNLEDTVTIHSNTVVAADEVFG
;
A
#
# COMPACT_ATOMS: atom_id res chain seq x y z
N MET A 1 -6.15 -11.98 -17.95
CA MET A 1 -6.63 -10.80 -17.18
C MET A 1 -5.72 -9.64 -17.55
N ILE A 2 -6.25 -8.46 -17.80
CA ILE A 2 -5.47 -7.25 -18.09
C ILE A 2 -5.25 -6.54 -16.76
N HIS A 3 -4.01 -6.10 -16.48
CA HIS A 3 -3.66 -5.35 -15.29
C HIS A 3 -3.76 -3.84 -15.60
N ASP A 4 -4.90 -3.23 -15.31
CA ASP A 4 -5.24 -1.86 -15.67
C ASP A 4 -4.29 -0.80 -15.07
N VAL A 5 -3.94 -0.91 -13.80
CA VAL A 5 -2.98 0.00 -13.14
C VAL A 5 -1.62 -0.04 -13.84
N ALA A 6 -1.11 -1.23 -14.16
CA ALA A 6 0.17 -1.35 -14.88
C ALA A 6 0.10 -0.76 -16.27
N VAL A 7 -1.01 -0.97 -17.00
CA VAL A 7 -1.24 -0.39 -18.33
C VAL A 7 -1.28 1.14 -18.23
N ALA A 8 -2.00 1.70 -17.25
CA ALA A 8 -2.10 3.14 -17.03
C ALA A 8 -0.73 3.76 -16.75
N ILE A 9 0.04 3.19 -15.82
CA ILE A 9 1.39 3.66 -15.49
C ILE A 9 2.29 3.63 -16.74
N ARG A 10 2.35 2.50 -17.45
CA ARG A 10 3.20 2.35 -18.64
C ARG A 10 2.76 3.30 -19.77
N ARG A 11 1.45 3.57 -19.88
CA ARG A 11 0.94 4.57 -20.81
C ARG A 11 1.41 5.98 -20.45
N LEU A 12 1.29 6.39 -19.19
CA LEU A 12 1.75 7.70 -18.73
C LEU A 12 3.25 7.88 -18.88
N GLN A 13 4.04 6.83 -18.60
CA GLN A 13 5.49 6.83 -18.79
C GLN A 13 5.87 6.96 -20.27
N ARG A 14 5.17 6.25 -21.17
CA ARG A 14 5.39 6.33 -22.61
C ARG A 14 5.06 7.70 -23.18
N ASP A 15 4.03 8.34 -22.65
CA ASP A 15 3.55 9.65 -23.10
C ASP A 15 4.29 10.82 -22.38
N ASP A 16 5.40 10.53 -21.68
CA ASP A 16 6.25 11.48 -20.95
C ASP A 16 5.48 12.31 -19.87
N LYS A 17 4.39 11.78 -19.33
CA LYS A 17 3.60 12.44 -18.29
C LYS A 17 4.17 12.22 -16.89
N ILE A 18 4.75 11.03 -16.65
CA ILE A 18 5.46 10.66 -15.44
C ILE A 18 6.74 9.90 -15.79
N ARG A 19 7.72 9.88 -14.90
CA ARG A 19 8.93 9.05 -15.00
C ARG A 19 8.85 7.86 -14.10
N THR A 20 8.36 8.09 -12.87
CA THR A 20 8.32 7.12 -11.76
C THR A 20 6.92 7.02 -11.21
N ALA A 21 6.57 5.87 -10.63
CA ALA A 21 5.31 5.68 -9.91
C ALA A 21 5.51 4.83 -8.66
N MET A 22 4.70 5.07 -7.64
CA MET A 22 4.60 4.21 -6.46
C MET A 22 3.21 3.60 -6.42
N ILE A 23 3.12 2.29 -6.20
CA ILE A 23 1.86 1.60 -5.94
C ILE A 23 1.81 1.26 -4.46
N VAL A 24 0.74 1.68 -3.79
CA VAL A 24 0.41 1.32 -2.40
C VAL A 24 -0.83 0.46 -2.45
N ASP A 25 -0.65 -0.83 -2.25
CA ASP A 25 -1.71 -1.83 -2.28
C ASP A 25 -2.10 -2.20 -0.85
N CYS A 26 -3.34 -1.86 -0.50
CA CYS A 26 -3.97 -2.12 0.80
C CYS A 26 -5.19 -3.06 0.69
N ASP A 27 -5.28 -3.83 -0.39
CA ASP A 27 -6.15 -5.01 -0.46
C ASP A 27 -5.63 -6.08 0.51
N VAL A 28 -6.53 -6.88 1.11
CA VAL A 28 -6.12 -7.95 2.05
C VAL A 28 -5.30 -9.05 1.38
N HIS A 29 -5.45 -9.18 0.06
CA HIS A 29 -4.68 -10.12 -0.76
C HIS A 29 -3.47 -9.43 -1.39
N GLN A 30 -2.35 -10.14 -1.48
CA GLN A 30 -1.20 -9.58 -2.19
C GLN A 30 -1.51 -9.37 -3.67
N GLY A 31 -1.23 -8.17 -4.17
CA GLY A 31 -1.26 -7.87 -5.60
C GLY A 31 -0.13 -8.56 -6.35
N ASN A 32 -0.16 -9.91 -6.43
CA ASN A 32 0.89 -10.71 -7.04
C ASN A 32 1.16 -10.38 -8.51
N GLY A 33 0.14 -9.96 -9.25
CA GLY A 33 0.29 -9.46 -10.60
C GLY A 33 1.12 -8.17 -10.66
N THR A 34 0.85 -7.22 -9.77
CA THR A 34 1.63 -5.99 -9.61
C THR A 34 3.08 -6.30 -9.28
N ALA A 35 3.31 -7.12 -8.25
CA ALA A 35 4.64 -7.51 -7.82
C ALA A 35 5.43 -8.20 -8.95
N ALA A 36 4.82 -9.12 -9.69
CA ALA A 36 5.47 -9.82 -10.80
C ALA A 36 5.81 -8.91 -11.99
N ILE A 37 4.92 -7.96 -12.34
CA ILE A 37 5.14 -7.02 -13.45
C ILE A 37 6.26 -6.03 -13.15
N PHE A 38 6.37 -5.59 -11.88
CA PHE A 38 7.32 -4.56 -11.47
C PHE A 38 8.49 -5.09 -10.64
N ALA A 39 8.78 -6.39 -10.71
CA ALA A 39 9.81 -7.08 -9.91
C ALA A 39 11.24 -6.53 -10.05
N GLY A 40 11.50 -5.62 -10.99
CA GLY A 40 12.84 -5.05 -11.23
C GLY A 40 13.28 -3.96 -10.26
N THR A 41 12.35 -3.36 -9.49
CA THR A 41 12.64 -2.25 -8.56
C THR A 41 12.77 -2.82 -7.13
N ARG A 42 13.78 -3.64 -6.89
CA ARG A 42 13.98 -4.28 -5.59
C ARG A 42 14.85 -3.41 -4.68
N ILE A 43 14.35 -3.10 -3.51
CA ILE A 43 15.12 -2.60 -2.37
C ILE A 43 15.07 -3.66 -1.28
N GLU A 44 16.19 -3.88 -0.56
CA GLU A 44 16.28 -4.91 0.46
C GLU A 44 15.13 -4.83 1.47
N SER A 45 14.53 -5.98 1.77
CA SER A 45 13.45 -6.12 2.74
C SER A 45 13.83 -5.50 4.09
N LEU A 46 13.02 -4.56 4.55
CA LEU A 46 13.11 -4.05 5.92
C LEU A 46 12.65 -5.16 6.89
N PRO A 47 13.41 -5.45 7.96
CA PRO A 47 12.91 -6.31 9.00
C PRO A 47 11.70 -5.64 9.65
N LEU A 48 10.60 -6.39 9.77
CA LEU A 48 9.42 -5.97 10.53
C LEU A 48 9.85 -5.61 11.97
N PRO A 49 9.35 -4.51 12.53
CA PRO A 49 9.54 -4.25 13.96
C PRO A 49 8.92 -5.40 14.75
N SER A 50 9.74 -6.10 15.54
CA SER A 50 9.24 -7.14 16.43
C SER A 50 8.27 -6.53 17.43
N LEU A 51 7.07 -7.11 17.54
CA LEU A 51 6.07 -6.82 18.57
C LEU A 51 6.58 -7.27 19.95
N SER A 52 7.65 -6.70 20.46
CA SER A 52 8.07 -6.86 21.85
C SER A 52 8.60 -5.54 22.38
N SER A 53 7.88 -5.04 23.37
CA SER A 53 8.27 -3.93 24.22
C SER A 53 9.65 -4.16 24.82
N SER A 54 10.69 -3.58 24.24
CA SER A 54 11.85 -3.09 24.98
C SER A 54 12.77 -2.31 24.06
N ARG A 55 12.94 -1.05 24.41
CA ARG A 55 13.89 -0.14 23.79
C ARG A 55 15.28 -0.77 23.84
N ARG A 56 15.82 -1.15 22.70
CA ARG A 56 17.27 -1.25 22.53
C ARG A 56 17.69 -0.42 21.35
N ASN A 57 18.48 0.58 21.69
CA ASN A 57 19.20 1.49 20.83
C ASN A 57 20.26 0.67 20.05
N GLU A 58 20.04 0.37 18.78
CA GLU A 58 21.10 -0.13 17.91
C GLU A 58 21.29 0.85 16.75
N LYS A 59 22.36 1.62 16.88
CA LYS A 59 22.96 2.36 15.78
C LYS A 59 23.61 1.35 14.84
N SER A 60 22.98 1.04 13.72
CA SER A 60 23.64 0.38 12.60
C SER A 60 23.55 1.33 11.39
N GLY A 61 24.61 2.07 11.20
CA GLY A 61 24.80 2.91 10.02
C GLY A 61 25.28 2.07 8.83
N ALA A 62 24.38 1.49 8.08
CA ALA A 62 24.66 1.06 6.72
C ALA A 62 24.13 2.13 5.76
N GLN A 63 24.99 3.02 5.30
CA GLN A 63 24.69 3.91 4.18
C GLN A 63 24.62 3.08 2.91
N THR A 64 23.43 2.60 2.57
CA THR A 64 23.18 2.04 1.24
C THR A 64 23.20 3.20 0.24
N LYS A 65 24.12 3.18 -0.70
CA LYS A 65 24.18 4.16 -1.79
C LYS A 65 22.88 4.05 -2.58
N MET A 66 22.03 5.07 -2.45
CA MET A 66 20.83 5.21 -3.28
C MET A 66 21.26 5.32 -4.74
N HIS A 67 20.91 4.36 -5.56
CA HIS A 67 20.85 4.58 -7.00
C HIS A 67 19.63 5.47 -7.22
N GLY A 68 19.80 6.66 -7.77
CA GLY A 68 18.69 7.56 -8.09
C GLY A 68 17.65 6.83 -8.93
N ALA A 69 16.36 7.04 -8.63
CA ALA A 69 15.26 6.44 -9.38
C ALA A 69 15.42 6.73 -10.87
N GLN A 70 15.36 5.69 -11.69
CA GLN A 70 15.49 5.79 -13.14
C GLN A 70 14.12 5.94 -13.78
N ARG A 71 14.10 6.53 -14.95
CA ARG A 71 12.88 6.64 -15.74
C ARG A 71 12.33 5.22 -16.04
N GLY A 72 11.03 5.00 -15.76
CA GLY A 72 10.37 3.73 -15.93
C GLY A 72 10.29 2.89 -14.65
N ASP A 73 10.93 3.34 -13.57
CA ASP A 73 10.87 2.63 -12.29
C ASP A 73 9.47 2.72 -11.65
N VAL A 74 9.04 1.62 -11.05
CA VAL A 74 7.81 1.54 -10.26
C VAL A 74 8.12 0.87 -8.94
N PHE A 75 7.85 1.57 -7.85
CA PHE A 75 8.02 1.07 -6.49
C PHE A 75 6.69 0.51 -5.98
N THR A 76 6.69 -0.70 -5.43
CA THR A 76 5.49 -1.37 -4.97
C THR A 76 5.54 -1.62 -3.47
N ILE A 77 4.50 -1.19 -2.76
CA ILE A 77 4.24 -1.48 -1.35
C ILE A 77 2.97 -2.32 -1.30
N SER A 78 2.99 -3.46 -0.62
CA SER A 78 1.82 -4.30 -0.41
C SER A 78 1.66 -4.64 1.07
N LEU A 79 0.50 -4.27 1.65
CA LEU A 79 0.10 -4.68 2.99
C LEU A 79 -0.96 -5.77 2.82
N HIS A 80 -0.64 -7.01 3.15
CA HIS A 80 -1.54 -8.12 2.90
C HIS A 80 -1.49 -9.16 4.00
N GLN A 81 -2.58 -9.90 4.15
CA GLN A 81 -2.67 -10.99 5.11
C GLN A 81 -1.72 -12.13 4.72
N HIS A 82 -0.87 -12.56 5.66
CA HIS A 82 0.17 -13.56 5.44
C HIS A 82 -0.39 -14.89 4.92
N ASN A 83 -1.43 -15.39 5.59
CA ASN A 83 -2.00 -16.72 5.33
C ASN A 83 -3.08 -16.72 4.23
N SER A 84 -3.34 -15.58 3.55
CA SER A 84 -4.34 -15.47 2.51
C SER A 84 -3.77 -15.68 1.10
N TYR A 85 -4.65 -15.74 0.11
CA TYR A 85 -4.29 -15.81 -1.32
C TYR A 85 -3.44 -14.59 -1.74
N PRO A 86 -2.52 -14.74 -2.67
CA PRO A 86 -2.09 -15.99 -3.30
C PRO A 86 -1.16 -16.82 -2.39
N GLN A 87 -1.16 -18.16 -2.57
CA GLN A 87 -0.26 -19.02 -1.80
C GLN A 87 1.22 -18.73 -2.11
N TRP A 88 1.53 -18.44 -3.38
CA TRP A 88 2.86 -17.95 -3.77
C TRP A 88 2.82 -16.44 -3.95
N LYS A 89 3.62 -15.75 -3.16
CA LYS A 89 3.73 -14.30 -3.13
C LYS A 89 5.06 -13.86 -3.76
N PRO A 90 5.05 -13.36 -5.02
CA PRO A 90 6.25 -12.73 -5.58
C PRO A 90 6.58 -11.47 -4.79
N PRO A 91 7.88 -11.15 -4.60
CA PRO A 91 8.26 -10.00 -3.78
C PRO A 91 7.87 -8.66 -4.44
N SER A 92 7.26 -7.79 -3.65
CA SER A 92 7.14 -6.36 -3.93
C SER A 92 8.43 -5.61 -3.56
N SER A 93 8.49 -4.29 -3.73
CA SER A 93 9.60 -3.49 -3.20
C SER A 93 9.58 -3.47 -1.67
N ILE A 94 8.38 -3.38 -1.08
CA ILE A 94 8.12 -3.60 0.35
C ILE A 94 6.89 -4.50 0.47
N ASP A 95 7.02 -5.62 1.16
CA ASP A 95 5.91 -6.47 1.58
C ASP A 95 5.73 -6.37 3.09
N VAL A 96 4.50 -6.18 3.54
CA VAL A 96 4.09 -6.21 4.94
C VAL A 96 3.14 -7.39 5.12
N ASP A 97 3.69 -8.50 5.58
CA ASP A 97 2.94 -9.73 5.86
C ASP A 97 2.19 -9.61 7.19
N LEU A 98 0.88 -9.37 7.13
CA LEU A 98 0.04 -9.14 8.31
C LEU A 98 -0.47 -10.47 8.89
N PRO A 99 -0.30 -10.71 10.20
CA PRO A 99 -0.95 -11.86 10.83
C PRO A 99 -2.48 -11.71 10.85
N ASP A 100 -3.17 -12.84 10.98
CA ASP A 100 -4.63 -12.86 11.11
C ASP A 100 -5.07 -12.04 12.33
N GLY A 101 -6.21 -11.34 12.22
CA GLY A 101 -6.79 -10.57 13.31
C GLY A 101 -6.11 -9.25 13.64
N VAL A 102 -5.21 -8.76 12.78
CA VAL A 102 -4.63 -7.42 12.94
C VAL A 102 -5.72 -6.36 12.92
N GLY A 103 -5.75 -5.51 13.95
CA GLY A 103 -6.67 -4.39 14.09
C GLY A 103 -6.09 -3.06 13.65
N ASP A 104 -6.87 -1.99 13.87
CA ASP A 104 -6.61 -0.66 13.35
C ASP A 104 -5.22 -0.10 13.71
N ASP A 105 -4.87 -0.10 14.99
CA ASP A 105 -3.65 0.58 15.48
C ASP A 105 -2.38 -0.03 14.91
N ASP A 106 -2.28 -1.36 14.91
CA ASP A 106 -1.13 -2.08 14.38
C ASP A 106 -1.05 -1.92 12.85
N TYR A 107 -2.19 -2.02 12.15
CA TYR A 107 -2.24 -1.85 10.70
C TYR A 107 -1.77 -0.46 10.29
N LEU A 108 -2.29 0.59 10.94
CA LEU A 108 -1.92 1.98 10.65
C LEU A 108 -0.45 2.25 10.95
N ALA A 109 0.10 1.70 12.04
CA ALA A 109 1.52 1.84 12.36
C ALA A 109 2.42 1.17 11.30
N TRP A 110 2.04 0.02 10.78
CA TRP A 110 2.80 -0.66 9.73
C TRP A 110 2.69 0.06 8.38
N LEU A 111 1.50 0.57 8.04
CA LEU A 111 1.31 1.36 6.84
C LEU A 111 2.16 2.65 6.86
N ASP A 112 2.15 3.38 7.98
CA ASP A 112 2.96 4.59 8.13
C ASP A 112 4.46 4.30 7.98
N ASN A 113 4.93 3.21 8.61
CA ASN A 113 6.32 2.79 8.49
C ASN A 113 6.69 2.41 7.05
N ALA A 114 5.83 1.65 6.35
CA ALA A 114 6.05 1.25 4.97
C ALA A 114 6.10 2.46 4.02
N LEU A 115 5.14 3.39 4.14
CA LEU A 115 5.09 4.64 3.38
C LEU A 115 6.32 5.49 3.65
N SER A 116 6.65 5.72 4.92
CA SER A 116 7.82 6.50 5.33
C SER A 116 9.12 5.89 4.81
N SER A 117 9.26 4.56 4.87
CA SER A 117 10.43 3.85 4.33
C SER A 117 10.51 3.91 2.83
N GLY A 118 9.41 3.68 2.12
CA GLY A 118 9.36 3.73 0.67
C GLY A 118 9.70 5.13 0.15
N LEU A 119 9.10 6.16 0.73
CA LEU A 119 9.30 7.55 0.33
C LEU A 119 10.66 8.17 0.74
N ARG A 120 11.40 7.53 1.63
CA ARG A 120 12.82 7.87 1.85
C ARG A 120 13.73 7.33 0.76
N GLN A 121 13.32 6.26 0.11
CA GLN A 121 14.12 5.52 -0.87
C GLN A 121 13.73 5.81 -2.31
N PHE A 122 12.52 6.30 -2.52
CA PHE A 122 11.95 6.48 -3.84
C PHE A 122 11.09 7.73 -3.89
N ASP A 123 11.29 8.53 -4.95
CA ASP A 123 10.55 9.79 -5.20
C ASP A 123 9.61 9.58 -6.40
N PRO A 124 8.32 9.30 -6.18
CA PRO A 124 7.37 9.04 -7.25
C PRO A 124 6.76 10.33 -7.82
N ASP A 125 6.61 10.37 -9.15
CA ASP A 125 5.80 11.40 -9.83
C ASP A 125 4.29 11.14 -9.71
N LEU A 126 3.89 9.90 -9.36
CA LEU A 126 2.49 9.48 -9.18
C LEU A 126 2.41 8.39 -8.10
N LEU A 127 1.45 8.51 -7.19
CA LEU A 127 1.06 7.45 -6.27
C LEU A 127 -0.23 6.78 -6.75
N CYS A 128 -0.20 5.47 -6.97
CA CYS A 128 -1.38 4.67 -7.28
C CYS A 128 -1.80 3.94 -6.01
N TYR A 129 -2.96 4.29 -5.47
CA TYR A 129 -3.50 3.71 -4.26
C TYR A 129 -4.57 2.67 -4.59
N VAL A 130 -4.35 1.43 -4.17
CA VAL A 130 -5.32 0.33 -4.29
C VAL A 130 -6.04 0.20 -2.96
N ALA A 131 -7.29 0.73 -2.91
CA ALA A 131 -8.09 0.87 -1.70
C ALA A 131 -9.07 -0.31 -1.57
N GLY A 132 -8.57 -1.48 -1.14
CA GLY A 132 -9.41 -2.64 -0.84
C GLY A 132 -10.29 -2.40 0.40
N ALA A 133 -11.55 -2.88 0.37
CA ALA A 133 -12.43 -2.88 1.53
C ALA A 133 -12.34 -4.18 2.35
N ASP A 134 -11.66 -5.18 1.83
CA ASP A 134 -11.57 -6.53 2.40
C ASP A 134 -10.66 -6.71 3.63
N PRO A 135 -9.84 -5.71 4.09
CA PRO A 135 -9.29 -5.77 5.44
C PRO A 135 -10.33 -5.57 6.55
N TYR A 136 -11.59 -5.27 6.20
CA TYR A 136 -12.70 -5.10 7.13
C TYR A 136 -13.01 -6.38 7.93
N ARG A 137 -13.27 -6.24 9.23
CA ARG A 137 -13.52 -7.37 10.17
C ARG A 137 -14.69 -8.27 9.81
N GLU A 138 -15.70 -7.75 9.10
CA GLU A 138 -16.88 -8.51 8.66
C GLU A 138 -16.76 -8.97 7.20
N ASP A 139 -15.55 -8.87 6.60
CA ASP A 139 -15.30 -9.43 5.28
C ASP A 139 -15.30 -10.97 5.33
N GLN A 140 -15.76 -11.60 4.24
CA GLN A 140 -15.90 -13.05 4.18
C GLN A 140 -14.65 -13.75 3.62
N LEU A 141 -13.75 -13.00 2.99
CA LEU A 141 -12.54 -13.51 2.34
C LEU A 141 -11.26 -13.02 3.03
N GLY A 142 -11.34 -11.89 3.71
CA GLY A 142 -10.28 -11.35 4.56
C GLY A 142 -10.35 -11.91 5.99
N GLY A 143 -9.21 -11.91 6.67
CA GLY A 143 -9.09 -12.37 8.07
C GLY A 143 -8.41 -11.32 8.97
N LEU A 144 -8.41 -10.04 8.56
CA LEU A 144 -7.99 -8.91 9.40
C LEU A 144 -9.17 -8.41 10.25
N ASP A 145 -8.90 -7.53 11.22
CA ASP A 145 -9.92 -7.03 12.16
C ASP A 145 -10.05 -5.51 12.13
N LEU A 146 -9.96 -4.89 10.94
CA LEU A 146 -10.12 -3.45 10.81
C LEU A 146 -11.58 -3.02 10.95
N THR A 147 -11.79 -1.88 11.59
CA THR A 147 -13.08 -1.21 11.63
C THR A 147 -13.28 -0.34 10.38
N MET A 148 -14.52 0.11 10.12
CA MET A 148 -14.79 1.10 9.06
C MET A 148 -14.04 2.41 9.33
N GLU A 149 -13.92 2.81 10.59
CA GLU A 149 -13.16 3.98 11.01
C GLU A 149 -11.65 3.77 10.77
N GLY A 150 -11.12 2.59 11.09
CA GLY A 150 -9.73 2.24 10.80
C GLY A 150 -9.42 2.28 9.30
N LEU A 151 -10.34 1.79 8.47
CA LEU A 151 -10.21 1.86 7.00
C LEU A 151 -10.24 3.31 6.50
N LYS A 152 -11.10 4.17 7.04
CA LYS A 152 -11.10 5.60 6.71
C LYS A 152 -9.77 6.26 7.12
N LYS A 153 -9.27 5.99 8.33
CA LYS A 153 -7.96 6.50 8.79
C LYS A 153 -6.79 6.00 7.93
N ARG A 154 -6.86 4.76 7.44
CA ARG A 154 -5.90 4.21 6.47
C ARG A 154 -5.86 5.07 5.21
N ASP A 155 -7.02 5.37 4.65
CA ASP A 155 -7.15 6.19 3.44
C ASP A 155 -6.64 7.61 3.67
N GLU A 156 -7.06 8.24 4.77
CA GLU A 156 -6.54 9.56 5.18
C GLU A 156 -5.03 9.58 5.32
N LEU A 157 -4.42 8.55 5.92
CA LEU A 157 -2.98 8.46 6.09
C LEU A 157 -2.25 8.47 4.73
N VAL A 158 -2.71 7.66 3.76
CA VAL A 158 -2.13 7.63 2.41
C VAL A 158 -2.27 8.99 1.74
N PHE A 159 -3.44 9.61 1.82
CA PHE A 159 -3.70 10.90 1.19
C PHE A 159 -2.90 12.05 1.83
N ARG A 160 -2.83 12.12 3.16
CA ARG A 160 -2.02 13.14 3.87
C ARG A 160 -0.53 13.02 3.56
N VAL A 161 -0.01 11.81 3.46
CA VAL A 161 1.40 11.57 3.09
C VAL A 161 1.67 12.04 1.66
N ALA A 162 0.77 11.76 0.72
CA ALA A 162 0.87 12.22 -0.66
C ALA A 162 0.74 13.75 -0.76
N GLN A 163 -0.24 14.36 -0.07
CA GLN A 163 -0.45 15.80 -0.03
C GLN A 163 0.78 16.54 0.50
N ALA A 164 1.34 16.07 1.62
CA ALA A 164 2.52 16.69 2.25
C ALA A 164 3.76 16.71 1.34
N ARG A 165 3.79 15.84 0.32
CA ARG A 165 4.86 15.75 -0.68
C ARG A 165 4.47 16.27 -2.05
N SER A 166 3.24 16.79 -2.21
CA SER A 166 2.68 17.23 -3.49
C SER A 166 2.70 16.15 -4.57
N ILE A 167 2.50 14.89 -4.17
CA ILE A 167 2.42 13.75 -5.09
C ILE A 167 0.95 13.58 -5.52
N PRO A 168 0.63 13.64 -6.82
CA PRO A 168 -0.72 13.32 -7.29
C PRO A 168 -1.07 11.86 -7.01
N VAL A 169 -2.34 11.62 -6.66
CA VAL A 169 -2.85 10.29 -6.31
C VAL A 169 -3.87 9.83 -7.32
N MET A 170 -3.71 8.60 -7.80
CA MET A 170 -4.74 7.83 -8.51
C MET A 170 -5.26 6.76 -7.55
N VAL A 171 -6.57 6.71 -7.34
CA VAL A 171 -7.21 5.71 -6.49
C VAL A 171 -7.91 4.66 -7.36
N THR A 172 -7.76 3.39 -6.99
CA THR A 172 -8.58 2.30 -7.53
C THR A 172 -9.27 1.59 -6.39
N TYR A 173 -10.55 1.29 -6.55
CA TYR A 173 -11.22 0.34 -5.68
C TYR A 173 -10.68 -1.07 -5.93
N ALA A 174 -10.74 -1.92 -4.91
CA ALA A 174 -10.30 -3.31 -4.98
C ALA A 174 -11.29 -4.22 -4.22
N GLY A 175 -10.85 -5.32 -3.62
CA GLY A 175 -11.70 -6.26 -2.93
C GLY A 175 -12.63 -5.65 -1.89
N GLY A 176 -13.70 -6.37 -1.57
CA GLY A 176 -14.68 -6.01 -0.57
C GLY A 176 -15.88 -6.95 -0.64
N TYR A 177 -15.93 -7.86 0.31
CA TYR A 177 -16.89 -8.98 0.34
C TYR A 177 -17.54 -9.06 1.73
N ALA A 178 -17.91 -7.90 2.30
CA ALA A 178 -18.54 -7.84 3.60
C ALA A 178 -19.85 -8.64 3.63
N ARG A 179 -20.18 -9.21 4.78
CA ARG A 179 -21.45 -9.95 4.97
C ARG A 179 -22.67 -9.09 4.66
N ASN A 180 -22.60 -7.80 5.01
CA ASN A 180 -23.56 -6.79 4.61
C ASN A 180 -22.96 -5.95 3.47
N LEU A 181 -23.59 -5.98 2.29
CA LEU A 181 -23.14 -5.26 1.11
C LEU A 181 -22.99 -3.74 1.35
N GLU A 182 -23.89 -3.16 2.15
CA GLU A 182 -23.87 -1.73 2.48
C GLU A 182 -22.57 -1.32 3.20
N ASP A 183 -21.94 -2.23 3.93
CA ASP A 183 -20.66 -1.97 4.59
C ASP A 183 -19.55 -1.78 3.57
N THR A 184 -19.47 -2.64 2.54
CA THR A 184 -18.52 -2.48 1.44
C THR A 184 -18.73 -1.15 0.70
N VAL A 185 -20.00 -0.81 0.40
CA VAL A 185 -20.35 0.47 -0.24
C VAL A 185 -19.96 1.65 0.63
N THR A 186 -20.21 1.59 1.93
CA THR A 186 -19.85 2.63 2.90
C THR A 186 -18.33 2.82 2.96
N ILE A 187 -17.56 1.73 3.02
CA ILE A 187 -16.10 1.78 3.07
C ILE A 187 -15.54 2.46 1.82
N HIS A 188 -15.97 2.05 0.63
CA HIS A 188 -15.52 2.68 -0.61
C HIS A 188 -15.99 4.15 -0.74
N SER A 189 -17.17 4.48 -0.22
CA SER A 189 -17.64 5.87 -0.16
C SER A 189 -16.78 6.71 0.78
N ASN A 190 -16.37 6.15 1.94
CA ASN A 190 -15.48 6.81 2.88
C ASN A 190 -14.10 7.10 2.27
N THR A 191 -13.62 6.28 1.35
CA THR A 191 -12.37 6.56 0.61
C THR A 191 -12.49 7.86 -0.20
N VAL A 192 -13.63 8.10 -0.85
CA VAL A 192 -13.89 9.36 -1.57
C VAL A 192 -13.98 10.54 -0.60
N VAL A 193 -14.72 10.36 0.51
CA VAL A 193 -14.85 11.39 1.55
C VAL A 193 -13.48 11.75 2.15
N ALA A 194 -12.65 10.75 2.45
CA ALA A 194 -11.29 10.98 2.97
C ALA A 194 -10.41 11.75 1.96
N ALA A 195 -10.55 11.48 0.67
CA ALA A 195 -9.85 12.23 -0.37
C ALA A 195 -10.31 13.69 -0.41
N ASP A 196 -11.63 13.95 -0.36
CA ASP A 196 -12.20 15.31 -0.34
C ASP A 196 -11.76 16.08 0.91
N GLU A 197 -11.80 15.45 2.09
CA GLU A 197 -11.35 16.07 3.35
C GLU A 197 -9.86 16.44 3.36
N VAL A 198 -9.02 15.73 2.59
CA VAL A 198 -7.58 15.99 2.55
C VAL A 198 -7.19 16.95 1.43
N PHE A 199 -7.80 16.86 0.25
CA PHE A 199 -7.40 17.63 -0.94
C PHE A 199 -8.34 18.79 -1.29
N GLY A 200 -9.60 18.79 -0.76
CA GLY A 200 -10.58 19.85 -0.94
C GLY A 200 -10.32 21.00 0.01
#